data_725218c1f2109bb81805688ba217440a
#
_entry.id   725218c1f2109bb81805688ba217440a
#
_cell.length_a   1.000
_cell.length_b   1.000
_cell.length_c   1.000
_cell.angle_alpha   90.00
_cell.angle_beta   90.00
_cell.angle_gamma   90.00
#
_symmetry.space_group_name_H-M   'P 1'
#
loop_
_entity.id
_entity.type
_entity.pdbx_description
1 polymer ?
#
loop_
_entity_poly.entity_id
_entity_poly.type
_entity_poly.pdbx_seq_one_letter_code
_entity_poly.pdbx_strand_id
1 'polypeptide(L)'
;MAAPVAVPPELAGRLSIQGGDFFAAVPAGAAAYLLKHILHDWGDEACLRILGQIRAVMAPGARVLLVEQVIPPGNAPFPGKLLDLNMLVMTEGGRERSPSEYARLLGKAGLSLQRIVPTPSPVSVVEAVAA
;
A
#
# COMPACT_ATOMS: atom_id res chain seq x y z
N MET A 1 -23.84 -2.70 -1.68
CA MET A 1 -23.30 -3.24 -2.97
C MET A 1 -22.84 -2.05 -3.78
N ALA A 2 -21.50 -1.92 -4.01
CA ALA A 2 -20.98 -0.82 -4.83
C ALA A 2 -21.42 -0.99 -6.29
N ALA A 3 -21.76 0.13 -6.97
CA ALA A 3 -22.07 0.10 -8.39
C ALA A 3 -20.86 -0.44 -9.19
N PRO A 4 -21.09 -1.21 -10.28
CA PRO A 4 -20.01 -1.69 -11.10
C PRO A 4 -19.24 -0.49 -11.70
N VAL A 5 -17.93 -0.47 -11.52
CA VAL A 5 -17.07 0.54 -12.16
C VAL A 5 -17.01 0.22 -13.66
N ALA A 6 -17.47 1.15 -14.49
CA ALA A 6 -17.41 0.96 -15.94
C ALA A 6 -15.96 1.16 -16.42
N VAL A 7 -15.47 0.23 -17.25
CA VAL A 7 -14.18 0.38 -17.94
C VAL A 7 -14.40 1.33 -19.13
N PRO A 8 -13.63 2.44 -19.23
CA PRO A 8 -13.67 3.31 -20.39
C PRO A 8 -13.37 2.53 -21.70
N PRO A 9 -14.07 2.80 -22.81
CA PRO A 9 -13.87 2.05 -24.05
C PRO A 9 -12.43 2.03 -24.56
N GLU A 10 -11.69 3.12 -24.38
CA GLU A 10 -10.29 3.25 -24.78
C GLU A 10 -9.32 2.37 -23.94
N LEU A 11 -9.78 1.87 -22.79
CA LEU A 11 -9.04 0.94 -21.93
C LEU A 11 -9.53 -0.50 -22.05
N ALA A 12 -10.55 -0.75 -22.88
CA ALA A 12 -11.04 -2.11 -23.11
C ALA A 12 -9.93 -3.03 -23.62
N GLY A 13 -9.77 -4.18 -22.99
CA GLY A 13 -8.68 -5.13 -23.28
C GLY A 13 -7.35 -4.82 -22.58
N ARG A 14 -7.20 -3.66 -21.94
CA ARG A 14 -6.04 -3.29 -21.13
C ARG A 14 -6.33 -3.18 -19.63
N LEU A 15 -7.58 -2.98 -19.29
CA LEU A 15 -8.08 -2.88 -17.91
C LEU A 15 -9.14 -3.94 -17.67
N SER A 16 -8.97 -4.71 -16.61
CA SER A 16 -10.01 -5.59 -16.07
C SER A 16 -10.30 -5.22 -14.62
N ILE A 17 -11.57 -5.31 -14.23
CA ILE A 17 -12.03 -5.04 -12.87
C ILE A 17 -12.52 -6.35 -12.28
N GLN A 18 -11.93 -6.73 -11.16
CA GLN A 18 -12.27 -7.96 -10.46
C GLN A 18 -12.59 -7.64 -9.00
N GLY A 19 -13.72 -8.12 -8.51
CA GLY A 19 -14.04 -8.10 -7.09
C GLY A 19 -13.22 -9.14 -6.34
N GLY A 20 -12.83 -8.82 -5.10
CA GLY A 20 -12.07 -9.74 -4.27
C GLY A 20 -11.89 -9.23 -2.84
N ASP A 21 -11.30 -10.07 -2.02
CA ASP A 21 -10.89 -9.76 -0.66
C ASP A 21 -9.36 -9.96 -0.56
N PHE A 22 -8.62 -8.86 -0.41
CA PHE A 22 -7.16 -8.90 -0.34
C PHE A 22 -6.63 -9.55 0.96
N PHE A 23 -7.47 -9.81 1.95
CA PHE A 23 -7.12 -10.62 3.10
C PHE A 23 -7.15 -12.12 2.80
N ALA A 24 -7.92 -12.52 1.80
CA ALA A 24 -8.05 -13.91 1.39
C ALA A 24 -7.10 -14.28 0.25
N ALA A 25 -7.07 -13.48 -0.82
CA ALA A 25 -6.20 -13.71 -1.97
C ALA A 25 -6.03 -12.45 -2.82
N VAL A 26 -4.93 -12.40 -3.57
CA VAL A 26 -4.68 -11.41 -4.62
C VAL A 26 -4.31 -12.11 -5.93
N PRO A 27 -4.58 -11.51 -7.10
CA PRO A 27 -4.21 -12.09 -8.39
C PRO A 27 -2.71 -12.34 -8.49
N ALA A 28 -2.31 -13.50 -9.02
CA ALA A 28 -0.92 -13.83 -9.27
C ALA A 28 -0.43 -13.32 -10.64
N GLY A 29 0.91 -13.33 -10.84
CA GLY A 29 1.54 -13.10 -12.14
C GLY A 29 1.69 -11.63 -12.54
N ALA A 30 1.41 -10.68 -11.65
CA ALA A 30 1.65 -9.26 -11.93
C ALA A 30 3.12 -8.89 -11.77
N ALA A 31 3.60 -7.99 -12.64
CA ALA A 31 4.93 -7.39 -12.51
C ALA A 31 5.00 -6.36 -11.38
N ALA A 32 3.86 -5.78 -10.98
CA ALA A 32 3.76 -4.87 -9.85
C ALA A 32 2.38 -4.97 -9.17
N TYR A 33 2.39 -4.80 -7.86
CA TYR A 33 1.22 -4.73 -7.00
C TYR A 33 1.15 -3.33 -6.39
N LEU A 34 0.12 -2.57 -6.74
CA LEU A 34 -0.03 -1.19 -6.29
C LEU A 34 -1.17 -1.08 -5.28
N LEU A 35 -0.87 -0.55 -4.11
CA LEU A 35 -1.84 -0.21 -3.07
C LEU A 35 -1.78 1.30 -2.81
N LYS A 36 -2.91 1.97 -2.92
CA LYS A 36 -2.99 3.41 -2.66
C LYS A 36 -3.98 3.66 -1.53
N HIS A 37 -3.51 4.29 -0.46
CA HIS A 37 -4.33 4.58 0.72
C HIS A 37 -5.02 3.32 1.28
N ILE A 38 -4.26 2.23 1.38
CA ILE A 38 -4.76 0.95 1.92
C ILE A 38 -4.13 0.65 3.27
N LEU A 39 -2.79 0.64 3.37
CA LEU A 39 -2.13 0.20 4.59
C LEU A 39 -2.36 1.16 5.77
N HIS A 40 -2.62 2.43 5.51
CA HIS A 40 -2.92 3.39 6.57
C HIS A 40 -4.25 3.12 7.28
N ASP A 41 -5.21 2.43 6.65
CA ASP A 41 -6.49 2.07 7.28
C ASP A 41 -6.35 0.93 8.29
N TRP A 42 -5.20 0.24 8.33
CA TRP A 42 -5.02 -1.01 9.06
C TRP A 42 -3.85 -0.98 10.04
N GLY A 43 -4.03 -1.67 11.17
CA GLY A 43 -2.92 -1.96 12.09
C GLY A 43 -1.88 -2.90 11.48
N ASP A 44 -0.70 -2.97 12.09
CA ASP A 44 0.46 -3.71 11.53
C ASP A 44 0.14 -5.19 11.28
N GLU A 45 -0.63 -5.84 12.13
CA GLU A 45 -1.01 -7.25 11.96
C GLU A 45 -1.84 -7.47 10.68
N ALA A 46 -2.85 -6.63 10.46
CA ALA A 46 -3.67 -6.69 9.26
C ALA A 46 -2.84 -6.34 8.00
N CYS A 47 -1.96 -5.34 8.09
CA CYS A 47 -1.02 -5.01 7.01
C CYS A 47 -0.13 -6.19 6.65
N LEU A 48 0.39 -6.94 7.64
CA LEU A 48 1.20 -8.13 7.40
C LEU A 48 0.42 -9.24 6.69
N ARG A 49 -0.88 -9.38 6.99
CA ARG A 49 -1.74 -10.32 6.26
C ARG A 49 -1.89 -9.91 4.79
N ILE A 50 -2.18 -8.63 4.51
CA ILE A 50 -2.31 -8.10 3.14
C ILE A 50 -1.00 -8.31 2.37
N LEU A 51 0.12 -7.85 2.93
CA LEU A 51 1.44 -7.96 2.31
C LEU A 51 1.87 -9.43 2.12
N GLY A 52 1.49 -10.30 3.05
CA GLY A 52 1.72 -11.74 2.97
C GLY A 52 1.01 -12.39 1.78
N GLN A 53 -0.24 -12.00 1.49
CA GLN A 53 -0.96 -12.47 0.30
C GLN A 53 -0.22 -12.05 -0.98
N ILE A 54 0.23 -10.81 -1.05
CA ILE A 54 1.00 -10.32 -2.19
C ILE A 54 2.33 -11.09 -2.30
N ARG A 55 3.08 -11.20 -1.19
CA ARG A 55 4.38 -11.89 -1.16
C ARG A 55 4.28 -13.34 -1.64
N ALA A 56 3.20 -14.03 -1.29
CA ALA A 56 2.98 -15.43 -1.65
C ALA A 56 2.81 -15.67 -3.16
N VAL A 57 2.32 -14.65 -3.91
CA VAL A 57 2.04 -14.77 -5.34
C VAL A 57 2.98 -13.94 -6.24
N MET A 58 3.91 -13.19 -5.64
CA MET A 58 4.88 -12.40 -6.38
C MET A 58 5.85 -13.29 -7.17
N ALA A 59 5.95 -13.01 -8.46
CA ALA A 59 7.00 -13.58 -9.30
C ALA A 59 8.37 -12.94 -8.98
N PRO A 60 9.49 -13.62 -9.29
CA PRO A 60 10.82 -13.01 -9.20
C PRO A 60 10.89 -11.69 -9.98
N GLY A 61 11.41 -10.64 -9.35
CA GLY A 61 11.49 -9.29 -9.93
C GLY A 61 10.21 -8.45 -9.86
N ALA A 62 9.09 -9.00 -9.41
CA ALA A 62 7.88 -8.22 -9.17
C ALA A 62 8.08 -7.21 -8.04
N ARG A 63 7.31 -6.13 -8.05
CA ARG A 63 7.42 -5.02 -7.10
C ARG A 63 6.13 -4.79 -6.35
N VAL A 64 6.25 -4.31 -5.12
CA VAL A 64 5.15 -3.73 -4.33
C VAL A 64 5.33 -2.21 -4.32
N LEU A 65 4.27 -1.50 -4.66
CA LEU A 65 4.23 -0.03 -4.72
C LEU A 65 3.13 0.45 -3.76
N LEU A 66 3.54 1.04 -2.64
CA LEU A 66 2.60 1.62 -1.67
C LEU A 66 2.56 3.14 -1.88
N VAL A 67 1.40 3.67 -2.22
CA VAL A 67 1.19 5.11 -2.41
C VAL A 67 0.52 5.66 -1.16
N GLU A 68 1.33 6.25 -0.28
CA GLU A 68 0.93 6.64 1.07
C GLU A 68 1.55 7.97 1.49
N GLN A 69 1.00 8.62 2.51
CA GLN A 69 1.69 9.72 3.17
C GLN A 69 2.75 9.16 4.11
N VAL A 70 4.01 9.39 3.78
CA VAL A 70 5.14 8.94 4.60
C VAL A 70 5.55 10.06 5.54
N ILE A 71 5.37 9.86 6.86
CA ILE A 71 5.63 10.90 7.85
C ILE A 71 7.14 11.15 7.99
N PRO A 72 7.62 12.38 7.71
CA PRO A 72 9.01 12.70 7.90
C PRO A 72 9.37 12.75 9.40
N PRO A 73 10.63 12.50 9.77
CA PRO A 73 11.07 12.64 11.15
C PRO A 73 11.04 14.10 11.62
N GLY A 74 10.93 14.29 12.94
CA GLY A 74 10.95 15.61 13.56
C GLY A 74 9.60 16.33 13.58
N ASN A 75 9.62 17.63 13.92
CA ASN A 75 8.42 18.41 14.21
C ASN A 75 7.99 19.35 13.10
N ALA A 76 8.61 19.31 11.92
CA ALA A 76 8.18 20.12 10.79
C ALA A 76 6.71 19.84 10.42
N PRO A 77 5.94 20.85 10.04
CA PRO A 77 4.57 20.66 9.60
C PRO A 77 4.51 19.73 8.39
N PHE A 78 3.58 18.78 8.42
CA PHE A 78 3.35 17.84 7.33
C PHE A 78 1.88 17.37 7.36
N PRO A 79 1.14 17.42 6.25
CA PRO A 79 -0.28 17.07 6.22
C PRO A 79 -0.59 15.66 6.73
N GLY A 80 0.31 14.70 6.51
CA GLY A 80 0.17 13.33 6.99
C GLY A 80 0.05 13.20 8.51
N LYS A 81 0.57 14.16 9.28
CA LYS A 81 0.44 14.17 10.75
C LYS A 81 -1.01 14.44 11.18
N LEU A 82 -1.74 15.27 10.44
CA LEU A 82 -3.18 15.48 10.68
C LEU A 82 -3.99 14.28 10.22
N LEU A 83 -3.62 13.67 9.09
CA LEU A 83 -4.26 12.46 8.62
C LEU A 83 -4.04 11.29 9.60
N ASP A 84 -2.87 11.19 10.22
CA ASP A 84 -2.60 10.18 11.26
C ASP A 84 -3.56 10.29 12.46
N LEU A 85 -3.86 11.52 12.89
CA LEU A 85 -4.88 11.76 13.92
C LEU A 85 -6.28 11.34 13.45
N ASN A 86 -6.61 11.56 12.18
CA ASN A 86 -7.86 11.08 11.62
C ASN A 86 -7.92 9.54 11.60
N MET A 87 -6.84 8.88 11.21
CA MET A 87 -6.77 7.41 11.22
C MET A 87 -6.99 6.85 12.63
N LEU A 88 -6.40 7.48 13.64
CA LEU A 88 -6.58 7.10 15.05
C LEU A 88 -8.06 7.10 15.49
N VAL A 89 -8.86 8.04 14.96
CA VAL A 89 -10.27 8.19 15.33
C VAL A 89 -11.20 7.37 14.44
N MET A 90 -10.88 7.24 13.15
CA MET A 90 -11.81 6.69 12.15
C MET A 90 -11.58 5.21 11.87
N THR A 91 -10.44 4.64 12.29
CA THR A 91 -10.08 3.25 11.97
C THR A 91 -9.72 2.48 13.23
N GLU A 92 -9.79 1.17 13.16
CA GLU A 92 -9.37 0.28 14.24
C GLU A 92 -7.88 -0.08 14.06
N GLY A 93 -6.99 0.79 14.58
CA GLY A 93 -5.54 0.59 14.55
C GLY A 93 -4.82 1.10 13.32
N GLY A 94 -5.53 1.77 12.39
CA GLY A 94 -4.90 2.43 11.25
C GLY A 94 -4.04 3.62 11.67
N ARG A 95 -3.03 3.90 10.87
CA ARG A 95 -2.08 5.00 11.11
C ARG A 95 -1.22 5.30 9.90
N GLU A 96 -0.73 6.52 9.84
CA GLU A 96 0.35 6.87 8.93
C GLU A 96 1.71 6.36 9.49
N ARG A 97 2.66 6.13 8.60
CA ARG A 97 3.95 5.54 8.99
C ARG A 97 5.14 6.36 8.50
N SER A 98 6.20 6.34 9.29
CA SER A 98 7.51 6.89 8.94
C SER A 98 8.29 5.92 8.01
N PRO A 99 9.39 6.38 7.36
CA PRO A 99 10.23 5.51 6.54
C PRO A 99 10.74 4.27 7.28
N SER A 100 11.15 4.42 8.54
CA SER A 100 11.65 3.31 9.36
C SER A 100 10.56 2.31 9.74
N GLU A 101 9.32 2.77 9.92
CA GLU A 101 8.18 1.90 10.18
C GLU A 101 7.77 1.11 8.94
N TYR A 102 7.82 1.72 7.73
CA TYR A 102 7.63 0.97 6.48
C TYR A 102 8.73 -0.07 6.27
N ALA A 103 10.00 0.28 6.49
CA ALA A 103 11.10 -0.68 6.37
C ALA A 103 10.91 -1.89 7.29
N ARG A 104 10.51 -1.65 8.55
CA ARG A 104 10.23 -2.71 9.52
C ARG A 104 9.02 -3.57 9.14
N LEU A 105 7.93 -2.93 8.72
CA LEU A 105 6.69 -3.63 8.31
C LEU A 105 6.94 -4.52 7.10
N LEU A 106 7.58 -3.98 6.06
CA LEU A 106 7.93 -4.70 4.84
C LEU A 106 8.89 -5.86 5.14
N GLY A 107 9.93 -5.63 5.97
CA GLY A 107 10.86 -6.68 6.37
C GLY A 107 10.18 -7.85 7.07
N LYS A 108 9.21 -7.60 7.96
CA LYS A 108 8.40 -8.62 8.61
C LYS A 108 7.53 -9.42 7.61
N ALA A 109 7.14 -8.80 6.50
CA ALA A 109 6.36 -9.45 5.44
C ALA A 109 7.25 -10.20 4.41
N GLY A 110 8.57 -10.28 4.60
CA GLY A 110 9.50 -10.89 3.65
C GLY A 110 9.74 -10.04 2.41
N LEU A 111 9.62 -8.71 2.55
CA LEU A 111 9.85 -7.73 1.52
C LEU A 111 11.01 -6.80 1.93
N SER A 112 11.78 -6.33 0.95
CA SER A 112 12.87 -5.38 1.16
C SER A 112 12.49 -4.01 0.58
N LEU A 113 12.46 -2.99 1.45
CA LEU A 113 12.28 -1.60 1.02
C LEU A 113 13.46 -1.19 0.12
N GLN A 114 13.19 -0.78 -1.11
CA GLN A 114 14.21 -0.34 -2.05
C GLN A 114 14.39 1.17 -2.02
N ARG A 115 13.30 1.91 -2.09
CA ARG A 115 13.31 3.38 -2.06
C ARG A 115 11.95 3.94 -1.73
N ILE A 116 11.94 5.21 -1.33
CA ILE A 116 10.75 6.04 -1.18
C ILE A 116 10.88 7.20 -2.14
N VAL A 117 9.97 7.27 -3.11
CA VAL A 117 9.97 8.29 -4.16
C VAL A 117 8.93 9.35 -3.82
N PRO A 118 9.35 10.59 -3.52
CA PRO A 118 8.41 11.68 -3.29
C PRO A 118 7.67 12.04 -4.59
N THR A 119 6.45 12.55 -4.44
CA THR A 119 5.67 13.06 -5.57
C THR A 119 5.39 14.56 -5.37
N PRO A 120 4.89 15.29 -6.39
CA PRO A 120 4.44 16.68 -6.21
C PRO A 120 3.24 16.86 -5.28
N SER A 121 2.69 15.76 -4.75
CA SER A 121 1.58 15.73 -3.80
C SER A 121 2.06 15.28 -2.41
N PRO A 122 1.22 15.30 -1.36
CA PRO A 122 1.61 14.81 -0.03
C PRO A 122 1.97 13.32 0.05
N VAL A 123 1.61 12.51 -0.95
CA VAL A 123 1.94 11.09 -0.96
C VAL A 123 3.31 10.82 -1.59
N SER A 124 3.95 9.75 -1.13
CA SER A 124 5.16 9.17 -1.74
C SER A 124 4.86 7.75 -2.22
N VAL A 125 5.70 7.25 -3.11
CA VAL A 125 5.66 5.83 -3.52
C VAL A 125 6.73 5.08 -2.75
N VAL A 126 6.32 4.16 -1.89
CA VAL A 126 7.20 3.23 -1.17
C VAL A 126 7.36 1.98 -2.03
N GLU A 127 8.55 1.76 -2.57
CA GLU A 127 8.85 0.64 -3.46
C GLU A 127 9.57 -0.47 -2.70
N ALA A 128 9.07 -1.70 -2.83
CA ALA A 128 9.67 -2.88 -2.24
C ALA A 128 9.70 -4.05 -3.23
N VAL A 129 10.63 -4.97 -2.98
CA VAL A 129 10.78 -6.24 -3.72
C VAL A 129 10.79 -7.41 -2.74
N ALA A 130 10.71 -8.64 -3.23
CA ALA A 130 10.94 -9.82 -2.40
C ALA A 130 12.33 -9.76 -1.78
N ALA A 131 12.43 -10.04 -0.47
CA ALA A 131 13.69 -10.14 0.25
C ALA A 131 14.41 -11.45 -0.10
#